data_78e7cf4a68c0f9ada20eb208816720f3
#
_entry.id   78e7cf4a68c0f9ada20eb208816720f3
#
_cell.length_a   1.000
_cell.length_b   1.000
_cell.length_c   1.000
_cell.angle_alpha   90.00
_cell.angle_beta   90.00
_cell.angle_gamma   90.00
#
_symmetry.space_group_name_H-M   'P 1'
#
loop_
_entity.id
_entity.type
_entity.pdbx_description
1 polymer ?
#
loop_
_entity_poly.entity_id
_entity_poly.type
_entity_poly.pdbx_seq_one_letter_code
_entity_poly.pdbx_strand_id
1 'polypeptide(L)'
;LVIPDDGSEITIKANNPFGAMHGIETLSQLIVFDPVSMTYVIKNAPWKIDDAPRFKHRGILMDTSRHFESLPSIKKLIDSMTYAKLNVLHWHITDSQSNPAQSLAFPKWWEGSYTPMERYTTMDLEEIVEYARMRGIRVIPEMDVPGHEASWCAGYPEVCPREDCHEPLDPTSDMTWELINGVLSEWSGNEKRKGIFFDDFYHMGGDEVDTSCWKSTQRIVDWMKENNFTDHDTYKYFVKKVHEFVNQKQRNGIYWEEVWNNFGTDLDRSTVIQTWLSKKTMKSVVQNGYRVIISDPVVYLDHLDQTWADLYKDEPFEFTDVPEEQALVLGGEACMWAETVDVSDLYNTVWPRAGAFAERYWSPREVNNVDAAHDRMMYFRCLLNQRGVPAAPTNNAKGRSAPPNPGSCYAQ
;
A
#
# COMPACT_ATOMS: atom_id res chain seq x y z
N LEU A 1 -6.24 27.37 -2.45
CA LEU A 1 -5.04 28.19 -2.52
C LEU A 1 -5.34 29.42 -3.38
N VAL A 2 -5.05 30.61 -2.85
CA VAL A 2 -5.17 31.89 -3.59
C VAL A 2 -3.81 32.57 -3.54
N ILE A 3 -3.31 32.97 -4.70
CA ILE A 3 -2.04 33.70 -4.88
C ILE A 3 -2.38 34.96 -5.66
N PRO A 4 -2.41 36.14 -5.02
CA PRO A 4 -2.66 37.40 -5.70
C PRO A 4 -1.45 37.87 -6.51
N ASP A 5 -1.65 38.83 -7.43
CA ASP A 5 -0.59 39.46 -8.24
C ASP A 5 -0.15 40.84 -7.74
N ASP A 6 -0.81 41.34 -6.71
CA ASP A 6 -0.59 42.69 -6.12
C ASP A 6 0.35 42.69 -4.90
N GLY A 7 0.95 41.53 -4.57
CA GLY A 7 1.83 41.39 -3.40
C GLY A 7 1.13 41.23 -2.07
N SER A 8 -0.20 41.04 -2.06
CA SER A 8 -0.94 40.74 -0.85
C SER A 8 -0.74 39.26 -0.41
N GLU A 9 -1.35 38.89 0.73
CA GLU A 9 -1.12 37.59 1.35
C GLU A 9 -1.57 36.43 0.48
N ILE A 10 -0.70 35.37 0.41
CA ILE A 10 -1.06 34.04 -0.11
C ILE A 10 -1.90 33.34 0.95
N THR A 11 -3.07 32.83 0.55
CA THR A 11 -4.01 32.18 1.47
C THR A 11 -4.23 30.71 1.10
N ILE A 12 -4.08 29.80 2.07
CA ILE A 12 -4.49 28.40 1.98
C ILE A 12 -5.66 28.17 2.94
N LYS A 13 -6.79 27.69 2.42
CA LYS A 13 -7.94 27.27 3.23
C LYS A 13 -8.13 25.77 3.03
N ALA A 14 -8.29 25.03 4.12
CA ALA A 14 -8.50 23.57 4.10
C ALA A 14 -9.43 23.18 5.26
N ASN A 15 -10.11 22.03 5.10
CA ASN A 15 -11.02 21.51 6.12
C ASN A 15 -10.31 20.85 7.31
N ASN A 16 -9.04 20.46 7.12
CA ASN A 16 -8.22 19.81 8.14
C ASN A 16 -6.73 20.09 7.89
N PRO A 17 -5.84 19.77 8.86
CA PRO A 17 -4.40 19.98 8.71
C PRO A 17 -3.78 19.29 7.49
N PHE A 18 -4.23 18.07 7.14
CA PHE A 18 -3.69 17.31 6.01
C PHE A 18 -4.03 17.96 4.67
N GLY A 19 -5.24 18.50 4.52
CA GLY A 19 -5.61 19.31 3.36
C GLY A 19 -4.75 20.59 3.25
N ALA A 20 -4.40 21.22 4.38
CA ALA A 20 -3.48 22.35 4.40
C ALA A 20 -2.07 21.95 3.94
N MET A 21 -1.57 20.79 4.37
CA MET A 21 -0.29 20.23 3.90
C MET A 21 -0.28 20.01 2.38
N HIS A 22 -1.35 19.46 1.81
CA HIS A 22 -1.49 19.33 0.35
C HIS A 22 -1.52 20.70 -0.34
N GLY A 23 -2.13 21.70 0.26
CA GLY A 23 -2.11 23.10 -0.24
C GLY A 23 -0.71 23.71 -0.21
N ILE A 24 0.07 23.46 0.85
CA ILE A 24 1.47 23.89 0.98
C ILE A 24 2.34 23.18 -0.09
N GLU A 25 2.13 21.89 -0.32
CA GLU A 25 2.86 21.17 -1.38
C GLU A 25 2.53 21.75 -2.75
N THR A 26 1.26 22.06 -3.03
CA THR A 26 0.87 22.74 -4.28
C THR A 26 1.56 24.11 -4.42
N LEU A 27 1.59 24.91 -3.35
CA LEU A 27 2.29 26.19 -3.34
C LEU A 27 3.79 26.00 -3.60
N SER A 28 4.42 25.03 -2.93
CA SER A 28 5.85 24.72 -3.09
C SER A 28 6.20 24.39 -4.55
N GLN A 29 5.34 23.63 -5.25
CA GLN A 29 5.56 23.27 -6.65
C GLN A 29 5.38 24.44 -7.63
N LEU A 30 4.65 25.48 -7.26
CA LEU A 30 4.49 26.71 -8.05
C LEU A 30 5.67 27.67 -7.92
N ILE A 31 6.48 27.52 -6.87
CA ILE A 31 7.68 28.35 -6.65
C ILE A 31 8.83 27.79 -7.48
N VAL A 32 9.29 28.55 -8.46
CA VAL A 32 10.40 28.14 -9.33
C VAL A 32 11.55 29.16 -9.25
N PHE A 33 12.79 28.66 -9.35
CA PHE A 33 13.95 29.54 -9.49
C PHE A 33 14.00 30.11 -10.91
N ASP A 34 14.05 31.43 -11.05
CA ASP A 34 14.23 32.09 -12.33
C ASP A 34 15.68 32.49 -12.54
N PRO A 35 16.40 31.87 -13.48
CA PRO A 35 17.83 32.14 -13.69
C PRO A 35 18.11 33.50 -14.33
N VAL A 36 17.09 34.18 -14.86
CA VAL A 36 17.26 35.52 -15.44
C VAL A 36 17.25 36.57 -14.33
N SER A 37 16.28 36.54 -13.46
CA SER A 37 16.19 37.45 -12.30
C SER A 37 16.99 36.99 -11.08
N MET A 38 17.57 35.78 -11.13
CA MET A 38 18.35 35.16 -10.03
C MET A 38 17.56 35.10 -8.70
N THR A 39 16.25 34.87 -8.77
CA THR A 39 15.36 34.81 -7.61
C THR A 39 14.30 33.74 -7.76
N TYR A 40 13.59 33.44 -6.66
CA TYR A 40 12.43 32.57 -6.69
C TYR A 40 11.18 33.36 -7.07
N VAL A 41 10.38 32.80 -7.98
CA VAL A 41 9.17 33.45 -8.49
C VAL A 41 8.01 32.46 -8.58
N ILE A 42 6.78 32.98 -8.46
CA ILE A 42 5.58 32.31 -8.90
C ILE A 42 5.12 32.97 -10.18
N LYS A 43 5.19 32.24 -11.30
CA LYS A 43 4.80 32.77 -12.62
C LYS A 43 3.30 32.79 -12.81
N ASN A 44 2.82 33.69 -13.67
CA ASN A 44 1.43 33.77 -14.11
C ASN A 44 0.40 34.01 -13.00
N ALA A 45 0.77 34.67 -11.90
CA ALA A 45 -0.22 35.15 -10.93
C ALA A 45 -1.21 36.15 -11.59
N PRO A 46 -2.46 36.23 -11.11
CA PRO A 46 -2.99 35.59 -9.90
C PRO A 46 -3.40 34.13 -10.12
N TRP A 47 -3.32 33.31 -9.05
CA TRP A 47 -3.81 31.94 -9.03
C TRP A 47 -4.97 31.77 -8.06
N LYS A 48 -6.01 31.08 -8.49
CA LYS A 48 -7.06 30.56 -7.62
C LYS A 48 -7.20 29.06 -7.91
N ILE A 49 -6.79 28.24 -6.95
CA ILE A 49 -6.81 26.78 -7.05
C ILE A 49 -7.82 26.26 -6.02
N ASP A 50 -8.87 25.60 -6.49
CA ASP A 50 -9.82 24.81 -5.71
C ASP A 50 -9.63 23.34 -6.10
N ASP A 51 -9.20 22.54 -5.13
CA ASP A 51 -8.67 21.21 -5.40
C ASP A 51 -9.03 20.23 -4.29
N ALA A 52 -9.40 19.01 -4.69
CA ALA A 52 -9.72 17.91 -3.79
C ALA A 52 -9.45 16.56 -4.49
N PRO A 53 -9.07 15.53 -3.73
CA PRO A 53 -8.84 14.22 -4.32
C PRO A 53 -10.15 13.58 -4.80
N ARG A 54 -10.11 12.91 -5.96
CA ARG A 54 -11.20 12.10 -6.49
C ARG A 54 -11.45 10.86 -5.61
N PHE A 55 -10.38 10.21 -5.14
CA PHE A 55 -10.44 9.07 -4.25
C PHE A 55 -9.85 9.37 -2.88
N LYS A 56 -10.49 8.82 -1.83
CA LYS A 56 -10.05 9.01 -0.44
C LYS A 56 -8.85 8.14 -0.06
N HIS A 57 -8.68 6.99 -0.73
CA HIS A 57 -7.60 6.03 -0.53
C HIS A 57 -6.67 6.08 -1.75
N ARG A 58 -5.42 6.46 -1.54
CA ARG A 58 -4.38 6.57 -2.58
C ARG A 58 -3.08 6.05 -1.98
N GLY A 59 -2.80 4.76 -2.21
CA GLY A 59 -1.76 4.05 -1.49
C GLY A 59 -0.57 3.63 -2.33
N ILE A 60 0.49 3.29 -1.62
CA ILE A 60 1.58 2.43 -2.10
C ILE A 60 1.66 1.25 -1.14
N LEU A 61 1.63 0.03 -1.69
CA LEU A 61 2.08 -1.15 -0.98
C LEU A 61 3.61 -1.18 -1.02
N MET A 62 4.23 -1.48 0.12
CA MET A 62 5.66 -1.70 0.28
C MET A 62 5.89 -3.06 0.93
N ASP A 63 6.62 -3.92 0.27
CA ASP A 63 7.03 -5.23 0.77
C ASP A 63 8.41 -5.13 1.43
N THR A 64 8.48 -5.50 2.71
CA THR A 64 9.73 -5.52 3.49
C THR A 64 10.12 -6.92 3.94
N SER A 65 9.42 -7.92 3.46
CA SER A 65 9.71 -9.33 3.71
C SER A 65 10.65 -9.91 2.66
N ARG A 66 10.34 -9.75 1.36
CA ARG A 66 11.19 -10.27 0.28
C ARG A 66 12.56 -9.61 0.28
N HIS A 67 12.62 -8.29 0.47
CA HIS A 67 13.86 -7.57 0.76
C HIS A 67 13.63 -6.57 1.91
N PHE A 68 14.52 -6.60 2.90
CA PHE A 68 14.43 -5.74 4.06
C PHE A 68 14.72 -4.29 3.70
N GLU A 69 13.85 -3.37 4.13
CA GLU A 69 14.05 -1.94 4.00
C GLU A 69 14.35 -1.29 5.34
N SER A 70 15.42 -0.49 5.40
CA SER A 70 15.78 0.20 6.64
C SER A 70 14.81 1.33 6.99
N LEU A 71 14.74 1.74 8.28
CA LEU A 71 13.90 2.87 8.69
C LEU A 71 14.15 4.15 7.88
N PRO A 72 15.43 4.55 7.60
CA PRO A 72 15.68 5.70 6.74
C PRO A 72 15.10 5.56 5.33
N SER A 73 15.13 4.34 4.76
CA SER A 73 14.55 4.06 3.44
C SER A 73 13.03 4.19 3.50
N ILE A 74 12.35 3.54 4.46
CA ILE A 74 10.91 3.66 4.62
C ILE A 74 10.47 5.12 4.83
N LYS A 75 11.17 5.88 5.67
CA LYS A 75 10.88 7.30 5.90
C LYS A 75 11.02 8.15 4.64
N LYS A 76 12.04 7.86 3.83
CA LYS A 76 12.25 8.55 2.55
C LYS A 76 11.14 8.22 1.54
N LEU A 77 10.62 6.97 1.53
CA LEU A 77 9.45 6.63 0.74
C LEU A 77 8.22 7.42 1.22
N ILE A 78 7.96 7.46 2.52
CA ILE A 78 6.88 8.25 3.12
C ILE A 78 6.99 9.74 2.76
N ASP A 79 8.19 10.33 2.83
CA ASP A 79 8.41 11.71 2.40
C ASP A 79 8.06 11.91 0.93
N SER A 80 8.51 11.01 0.06
CA SER A 80 8.23 11.08 -1.38
C SER A 80 6.75 10.90 -1.73
N MET A 81 6.01 10.12 -0.96
CA MET A 81 4.56 9.96 -1.08
C MET A 81 3.83 11.30 -0.86
N THR A 82 4.31 12.15 0.06
CA THR A 82 3.71 13.46 0.31
C THR A 82 3.80 14.38 -0.90
N TYR A 83 4.87 14.29 -1.69
CA TYR A 83 5.07 15.11 -2.90
C TYR A 83 4.07 14.80 -4.00
N ALA A 84 3.55 13.56 -4.01
CA ALA A 84 2.50 13.09 -4.91
C ALA A 84 1.09 13.11 -4.26
N LYS A 85 0.96 13.61 -3.03
CA LYS A 85 -0.30 13.64 -2.26
C LYS A 85 -0.92 12.26 -2.05
N LEU A 86 -0.12 11.20 -2.02
CA LEU A 86 -0.53 9.88 -1.56
C LEU A 86 -0.77 9.91 -0.05
N ASN A 87 -1.67 9.05 0.47
CA ASN A 87 -2.09 9.11 1.85
C ASN A 87 -2.21 7.76 2.56
N VAL A 88 -1.79 6.67 1.93
CA VAL A 88 -1.78 5.34 2.51
C VAL A 88 -0.46 4.65 2.20
N LEU A 89 0.22 4.16 3.23
CA LEU A 89 1.27 3.17 3.14
C LEU A 89 0.66 1.82 3.54
N HIS A 90 0.47 0.92 2.60
CA HIS A 90 0.17 -0.47 2.86
C HIS A 90 1.50 -1.19 3.12
N TRP A 91 1.70 -1.66 4.33
CA TRP A 91 2.97 -2.25 4.74
C TRP A 91 2.83 -3.77 4.81
N HIS A 92 3.29 -4.45 3.76
CA HIS A 92 3.44 -5.90 3.72
C HIS A 92 4.70 -6.27 4.51
N ILE A 93 4.49 -6.64 5.78
CA ILE A 93 5.58 -6.73 6.77
C ILE A 93 6.21 -8.11 6.77
N THR A 94 5.39 -9.17 6.64
CA THR A 94 5.81 -10.58 6.75
C THR A 94 5.40 -11.36 5.51
N ASP A 95 6.24 -12.33 5.14
CA ASP A 95 5.95 -13.29 4.07
C ASP A 95 6.74 -14.60 4.29
N SER A 96 6.66 -15.53 3.38
CA SER A 96 7.36 -16.83 3.42
C SER A 96 8.87 -16.68 3.53
N GLN A 97 9.45 -15.61 2.95
CA GLN A 97 10.90 -15.39 2.91
C GLN A 97 11.42 -14.84 4.23
N SER A 98 10.69 -13.96 4.89
CA SER A 98 11.15 -13.32 6.11
C SER A 98 10.00 -12.75 6.95
N ASN A 99 10.20 -12.80 8.26
CA ASN A 99 9.43 -12.01 9.22
C ASN A 99 10.36 -11.11 10.03
N PRO A 100 10.50 -9.83 9.67
CA PRO A 100 11.37 -8.90 10.39
C PRO A 100 10.72 -8.26 11.62
N ALA A 101 9.42 -8.40 11.84
CA ALA A 101 8.70 -7.66 12.87
C ALA A 101 8.80 -8.29 14.26
N GLN A 102 9.02 -7.47 15.27
CA GLN A 102 9.00 -7.89 16.68
C GLN A 102 7.56 -8.03 17.19
N SER A 103 7.29 -9.12 17.93
CA SER A 103 6.19 -9.21 18.87
C SER A 103 6.73 -9.39 20.29
N LEU A 104 6.22 -8.62 21.25
CA LEU A 104 6.60 -8.74 22.65
C LEU A 104 5.91 -9.94 23.33
N ALA A 105 4.71 -10.30 22.85
CA ALA A 105 3.98 -11.48 23.32
C ALA A 105 4.59 -12.78 22.76
N PHE A 106 5.16 -12.72 21.56
CA PHE A 106 5.74 -13.85 20.85
C PHE A 106 7.21 -13.57 20.46
N PRO A 107 8.14 -13.65 21.44
CA PRO A 107 9.53 -13.20 21.22
C PRO A 107 10.31 -13.93 20.13
N LYS A 108 9.86 -15.12 19.73
CA LYS A 108 10.50 -15.89 18.67
C LYS A 108 9.91 -15.61 17.28
N TRP A 109 8.85 -14.79 17.17
CA TRP A 109 8.15 -14.57 15.91
C TRP A 109 9.08 -14.02 14.83
N TRP A 110 9.99 -13.12 15.17
CA TRP A 110 10.98 -12.57 14.24
C TRP A 110 12.24 -13.44 14.03
N GLU A 111 12.26 -14.70 14.55
CA GLU A 111 13.35 -15.63 14.22
C GLU A 111 13.33 -16.03 12.74
N GLY A 112 12.21 -15.82 12.04
CA GLY A 112 12.11 -15.93 10.61
C GLY A 112 12.74 -14.79 9.81
N SER A 113 13.35 -13.76 10.44
CA SER A 113 14.10 -12.73 9.73
C SER A 113 15.38 -13.25 9.11
N TYR A 114 15.87 -12.62 8.03
CA TYR A 114 17.12 -13.00 7.38
C TYR A 114 18.32 -12.94 8.31
N THR A 115 18.43 -11.86 9.06
CA THR A 115 19.48 -11.66 10.07
C THR A 115 18.97 -10.87 11.27
N PRO A 116 19.66 -10.91 12.43
CA PRO A 116 19.31 -10.05 13.56
C PRO A 116 19.40 -8.53 13.28
N MET A 117 20.10 -8.13 12.21
CA MET A 117 20.22 -6.71 11.82
C MET A 117 19.08 -6.26 10.90
N GLU A 118 18.35 -7.19 10.30
CA GLU A 118 17.22 -6.96 9.41
C GLU A 118 15.91 -7.22 10.15
N ARG A 119 15.69 -6.42 11.21
CA ARG A 119 14.54 -6.54 12.11
C ARG A 119 14.01 -5.16 12.48
N TYR A 120 12.70 -5.09 12.69
CA TYR A 120 12.03 -3.94 13.27
C TYR A 120 11.61 -4.25 14.70
N THR A 121 12.12 -3.49 15.66
CA THR A 121 11.60 -3.54 17.03
C THR A 121 10.18 -2.92 17.07
N THR A 122 9.43 -3.20 18.12
CA THR A 122 8.14 -2.53 18.33
C THR A 122 8.28 -1.00 18.29
N MET A 123 9.38 -0.47 18.80
CA MET A 123 9.65 0.98 18.76
C MET A 123 9.88 1.48 17.33
N ASP A 124 10.55 0.69 16.48
CA ASP A 124 10.75 1.02 15.06
C ASP A 124 9.44 1.06 14.30
N LEU A 125 8.55 0.09 14.55
CA LEU A 125 7.20 0.08 13.97
C LEU A 125 6.40 1.32 14.41
N GLU A 126 6.39 1.63 15.71
CA GLU A 126 5.74 2.83 16.26
C GLU A 126 6.32 4.12 15.66
N GLU A 127 7.64 4.18 15.46
CA GLU A 127 8.33 5.33 14.86
C GLU A 127 7.89 5.56 13.41
N ILE A 128 7.79 4.51 12.60
CA ILE A 128 7.32 4.63 11.21
C ILE A 128 5.86 5.06 11.17
N VAL A 129 5.00 4.47 11.98
CA VAL A 129 3.57 4.83 12.01
C VAL A 129 3.37 6.29 12.41
N GLU A 130 4.09 6.77 13.43
CA GLU A 130 4.00 8.17 13.86
C GLU A 130 4.61 9.12 12.82
N TYR A 131 5.73 8.74 12.19
CA TYR A 131 6.35 9.50 11.12
C TYR A 131 5.41 9.70 9.92
N ALA A 132 4.69 8.66 9.53
CA ALA A 132 3.68 8.68 8.48
C ALA A 132 2.47 9.54 8.90
N ARG A 133 1.95 9.36 10.13
CA ARG A 133 0.82 10.12 10.68
C ARG A 133 1.07 11.61 10.64
N MET A 134 2.26 12.07 11.03
CA MET A 134 2.65 13.49 11.00
C MET A 134 2.68 14.08 9.59
N ARG A 135 2.66 13.22 8.55
CA ARG A 135 2.64 13.58 7.13
C ARG A 135 1.28 13.37 6.46
N GLY A 136 0.27 12.99 7.24
CA GLY A 136 -1.06 12.70 6.72
C GLY A 136 -1.15 11.38 5.98
N ILE A 137 -0.21 10.46 6.23
CA ILE A 137 -0.19 9.11 5.65
C ILE A 137 -0.61 8.12 6.73
N ARG A 138 -1.62 7.32 6.41
CA ARG A 138 -2.08 6.18 7.19
C ARG A 138 -1.20 4.99 6.90
N VAL A 139 -0.93 4.14 7.90
CA VAL A 139 -0.20 2.89 7.71
C VAL A 139 -1.15 1.73 7.96
N ILE A 140 -1.40 0.94 6.93
CA ILE A 140 -2.19 -0.29 7.01
C ILE A 140 -1.20 -1.46 7.07
N PRO A 141 -1.14 -2.20 8.21
CA PRO A 141 -0.27 -3.36 8.29
C PRO A 141 -0.90 -4.55 7.56
N GLU A 142 -0.08 -5.38 6.95
CA GLU A 142 -0.48 -6.67 6.41
C GLU A 142 0.19 -7.83 7.11
N MET A 143 -0.63 -8.86 7.35
CA MET A 143 -0.26 -10.20 7.80
C MET A 143 -0.98 -11.17 6.84
N ASP A 144 -0.25 -11.79 5.94
CA ASP A 144 -0.84 -12.53 4.82
C ASP A 144 -1.06 -14.01 5.18
N VAL A 145 -2.23 -14.26 5.76
CA VAL A 145 -2.59 -15.59 6.27
C VAL A 145 -3.79 -16.18 5.52
N PRO A 146 -3.83 -17.52 5.35
CA PRO A 146 -2.96 -18.57 5.89
C PRO A 146 -1.73 -18.91 5.05
N GLY A 147 -1.63 -18.41 3.80
CA GLY A 147 -0.47 -18.53 2.93
C GLY A 147 0.68 -17.63 3.37
N HIS A 148 1.70 -17.49 2.57
CA HIS A 148 2.75 -16.47 2.68
C HIS A 148 3.42 -16.30 4.06
N GLU A 149 3.36 -17.31 4.96
CA GLU A 149 3.89 -17.18 6.33
C GLU A 149 4.83 -18.34 6.74
N ALA A 150 5.50 -18.97 5.76
CA ALA A 150 6.48 -20.03 6.04
C ALA A 150 7.62 -19.56 6.95
N SER A 151 7.94 -18.27 6.97
CA SER A 151 8.97 -17.70 7.86
C SER A 151 8.64 -17.86 9.34
N TRP A 152 7.36 -17.97 9.72
CA TRP A 152 6.96 -18.15 11.12
C TRP A 152 7.40 -19.48 11.70
N CYS A 153 7.58 -20.50 10.85
CA CYS A 153 8.03 -21.83 11.26
C CYS A 153 9.39 -21.83 11.97
N ALA A 154 10.23 -20.83 11.68
CA ALA A 154 11.54 -20.70 12.30
C ALA A 154 11.45 -20.48 13.82
N GLY A 155 10.50 -19.65 14.26
CA GLY A 155 10.27 -19.36 15.66
C GLY A 155 9.23 -20.25 16.34
N TYR A 156 8.21 -20.63 15.58
CA TYR A 156 7.05 -21.38 16.06
C TYR A 156 6.69 -22.52 15.09
N PRO A 157 7.47 -23.61 15.09
CA PRO A 157 7.24 -24.72 14.15
C PRO A 157 5.85 -25.38 14.31
N GLU A 158 5.18 -25.15 15.44
CA GLU A 158 3.84 -25.66 15.73
C GLU A 158 2.74 -25.01 14.87
N VAL A 159 3.02 -23.84 14.27
CA VAL A 159 2.03 -23.18 13.39
C VAL A 159 2.06 -23.73 11.97
N CYS A 160 3.04 -24.56 11.66
CA CYS A 160 3.24 -25.10 10.32
C CYS A 160 2.74 -26.55 10.21
N PRO A 161 2.19 -26.95 9.08
CA PRO A 161 1.65 -28.29 8.90
C PRO A 161 2.68 -29.40 9.15
N ARG A 162 3.91 -29.25 8.67
CA ARG A 162 5.02 -30.19 8.80
C ARG A 162 6.36 -29.50 8.60
N GLU A 163 7.43 -30.16 9.01
CA GLU A 163 8.81 -29.69 8.82
C GLU A 163 9.19 -29.51 7.34
N ASP A 164 8.61 -30.29 6.43
CA ASP A 164 8.87 -30.26 4.99
C ASP A 164 7.76 -29.58 4.17
N CYS A 165 6.76 -28.96 4.85
CA CYS A 165 5.63 -28.28 4.20
C CYS A 165 5.09 -27.22 5.16
N HIS A 166 5.49 -25.96 4.98
CA HIS A 166 5.37 -24.93 5.97
C HIS A 166 4.05 -24.14 5.88
N GLU A 167 3.44 -24.06 4.70
CA GLU A 167 2.23 -23.28 4.45
C GLU A 167 1.23 -24.05 3.58
N PRO A 168 -0.05 -23.74 3.68
CA PRO A 168 -0.65 -22.70 4.55
C PRO A 168 -0.55 -23.07 6.04
N LEU A 169 -0.61 -22.08 6.95
CA LEU A 169 -0.53 -22.30 8.39
C LEU A 169 -1.53 -23.37 8.87
N ASP A 170 -1.15 -24.13 9.88
CA ASP A 170 -1.95 -25.24 10.41
C ASP A 170 -3.22 -24.76 11.14
N PRO A 171 -4.41 -25.03 10.62
CA PRO A 171 -5.68 -24.63 11.23
C PRO A 171 -6.04 -25.44 12.50
N THR A 172 -5.32 -26.54 12.75
CA THR A 172 -5.56 -27.42 13.90
C THR A 172 -4.71 -27.10 15.12
N SER A 173 -3.69 -26.23 14.93
CA SER A 173 -2.77 -25.79 15.99
C SER A 173 -3.37 -24.64 16.77
N ASP A 174 -3.48 -24.80 18.10
CA ASP A 174 -3.89 -23.68 18.96
C ASP A 174 -2.88 -22.52 18.88
N MET A 175 -1.59 -22.83 18.72
CA MET A 175 -0.54 -21.82 18.58
C MET A 175 -0.77 -20.92 17.37
N THR A 176 -1.29 -21.42 16.25
CA THR A 176 -1.63 -20.61 15.07
C THR A 176 -2.61 -19.48 15.45
N TRP A 177 -3.65 -19.83 16.20
CA TRP A 177 -4.67 -18.86 16.58
C TRP A 177 -4.21 -17.92 17.70
N GLU A 178 -3.43 -18.43 18.64
CA GLU A 178 -2.82 -17.61 19.70
C GLU A 178 -1.85 -16.58 19.10
N LEU A 179 -1.02 -16.98 18.17
CA LEU A 179 -0.04 -16.11 17.51
C LEU A 179 -0.74 -15.01 16.71
N ILE A 180 -1.65 -15.37 15.79
CA ILE A 180 -2.39 -14.39 14.96
C ILE A 180 -3.15 -13.40 15.86
N ASN A 181 -3.97 -13.91 16.79
CA ASN A 181 -4.78 -13.04 17.66
C ASN A 181 -3.91 -12.19 18.60
N GLY A 182 -2.80 -12.73 19.07
CA GLY A 182 -1.90 -12.02 19.96
C GLY A 182 -1.15 -10.90 19.27
N VAL A 183 -0.60 -11.12 18.06
CA VAL A 183 0.03 -10.07 17.25
C VAL A 183 -0.99 -9.00 16.88
N LEU A 184 -2.20 -9.37 16.43
CA LEU A 184 -3.27 -8.40 16.16
C LEU A 184 -3.64 -7.59 17.41
N SER A 185 -3.55 -8.18 18.61
CA SER A 185 -3.79 -7.46 19.87
C SER A 185 -2.69 -6.45 20.20
N GLU A 186 -1.44 -6.76 19.87
CA GLU A 186 -0.33 -5.81 20.01
C GLU A 186 -0.45 -4.67 18.99
N TRP A 187 -0.79 -4.99 17.75
CA TRP A 187 -0.96 -4.02 16.67
C TRP A 187 -2.09 -3.04 16.96
N SER A 188 -3.25 -3.54 17.39
CA SER A 188 -4.44 -2.70 17.65
C SER A 188 -4.43 -2.03 19.02
N GLY A 189 -3.68 -2.55 19.97
CA GLY A 189 -3.69 -2.11 21.37
C GLY A 189 -4.92 -2.57 22.15
N ASN A 190 -5.01 -2.09 23.37
CA ASN A 190 -6.13 -2.32 24.28
C ASN A 190 -6.23 -1.16 25.31
N GLU A 191 -7.15 -1.27 26.26
CA GLU A 191 -7.35 -0.24 27.31
C GLU A 191 -6.09 0.10 28.12
N LYS A 192 -5.10 -0.80 28.19
CA LYS A 192 -3.87 -0.64 29.00
C LYS A 192 -2.66 -0.25 28.18
N ARG A 193 -2.67 -0.52 26.86
CA ARG A 193 -1.55 -0.27 25.96
C ARG A 193 -2.05 0.30 24.63
N LYS A 194 -1.47 1.43 24.24
CA LYS A 194 -1.65 1.99 22.91
C LYS A 194 -1.19 0.96 21.87
N GLY A 195 -1.98 0.77 20.80
CA GLY A 195 -1.57 -0.05 19.67
C GLY A 195 -0.48 0.60 18.84
N ILE A 196 0.16 -0.22 18.03
CA ILE A 196 1.20 0.21 17.08
C ILE A 196 0.54 0.90 15.89
N PHE A 197 -0.48 0.26 15.30
CA PHE A 197 -1.17 0.75 14.12
C PHE A 197 -2.54 1.35 14.48
N PHE A 198 -2.81 2.54 13.97
CA PHE A 198 -4.01 3.31 14.33
C PHE A 198 -5.09 3.26 13.27
N ASP A 199 -4.80 2.68 12.10
CA ASP A 199 -5.74 2.61 11.00
C ASP A 199 -6.96 1.73 11.35
N ASP A 200 -8.10 2.09 10.76
CA ASP A 200 -9.33 1.29 10.91
C ASP A 200 -9.29 0.01 10.05
N PHE A 201 -8.31 -0.12 9.17
CA PHE A 201 -8.12 -1.25 8.28
C PHE A 201 -6.86 -2.02 8.61
N TYR A 202 -6.97 -3.37 8.60
CA TYR A 202 -5.85 -4.30 8.65
C TYR A 202 -5.96 -5.23 7.45
N HIS A 203 -4.86 -5.43 6.73
CA HIS A 203 -4.82 -6.35 5.61
C HIS A 203 -4.41 -7.74 6.10
N MET A 204 -5.19 -8.74 5.73
CA MET A 204 -5.01 -10.12 6.21
C MET A 204 -4.65 -11.07 5.06
N GLY A 205 -4.26 -10.55 3.90
CA GLY A 205 -3.84 -11.30 2.74
C GLY A 205 -4.89 -12.26 2.21
N GLY A 206 -4.56 -13.54 2.23
CA GLY A 206 -5.47 -14.63 1.88
C GLY A 206 -5.45 -15.01 0.40
N ASP A 207 -4.44 -14.57 -0.35
CA ASP A 207 -4.19 -14.94 -1.73
C ASP A 207 -3.36 -16.22 -1.85
N GLU A 208 -3.34 -16.78 -3.04
CA GLU A 208 -2.48 -17.87 -3.50
C GLU A 208 -2.43 -19.12 -2.57
N VAL A 209 -3.47 -19.39 -1.79
CA VAL A 209 -3.51 -20.46 -0.79
C VAL A 209 -3.50 -21.84 -1.45
N ASP A 210 -2.33 -22.50 -1.50
CA ASP A 210 -2.18 -23.89 -1.94
C ASP A 210 -2.45 -24.86 -0.77
N THR A 211 -3.62 -25.48 -0.77
CA THR A 211 -4.05 -26.42 0.27
C THR A 211 -3.37 -27.79 0.24
N SER A 212 -2.35 -28.01 -0.59
CA SER A 212 -1.68 -29.30 -0.76
C SER A 212 -1.04 -29.81 0.53
N CYS A 213 -0.45 -28.92 1.35
CA CYS A 213 0.06 -29.23 2.67
C CYS A 213 -1.01 -29.79 3.60
N TRP A 214 -2.18 -29.15 3.67
CA TRP A 214 -3.29 -29.64 4.49
C TRP A 214 -3.78 -31.03 4.06
N LYS A 215 -3.91 -31.24 2.73
CA LYS A 215 -4.35 -32.53 2.16
C LYS A 215 -3.35 -33.67 2.36
N SER A 216 -2.08 -33.36 2.61
CA SER A 216 -1.02 -34.35 2.79
C SER A 216 -0.55 -34.49 4.24
N THR A 217 -1.09 -33.72 5.17
CA THR A 217 -0.77 -33.78 6.60
C THR A 217 -1.86 -34.53 7.36
N GLN A 218 -1.55 -35.77 7.85
CA GLN A 218 -2.56 -36.70 8.35
C GLN A 218 -3.43 -36.11 9.48
N ARG A 219 -2.86 -35.38 10.47
CA ARG A 219 -3.63 -34.76 11.55
C ARG A 219 -4.65 -33.73 11.04
N ILE A 220 -4.27 -32.97 9.99
CA ILE A 220 -5.17 -31.97 9.39
C ILE A 220 -6.27 -32.69 8.58
N VAL A 221 -5.92 -33.76 7.85
CA VAL A 221 -6.88 -34.59 7.13
C VAL A 221 -7.89 -35.20 8.08
N ASP A 222 -7.46 -35.70 9.24
CA ASP A 222 -8.36 -36.30 10.24
C ASP A 222 -9.26 -35.22 10.87
N TRP A 223 -8.72 -34.06 11.20
CA TRP A 223 -9.49 -32.92 11.68
C TRP A 223 -10.53 -32.43 10.65
N MET A 224 -10.15 -32.34 9.36
CA MET A 224 -11.11 -32.00 8.30
C MET A 224 -12.27 -33.03 8.24
N LYS A 225 -11.98 -34.32 8.35
CA LYS A 225 -13.02 -35.37 8.38
C LYS A 225 -13.94 -35.26 9.60
N GLU A 226 -13.37 -35.02 10.78
CA GLU A 226 -14.16 -34.85 12.03
C GLU A 226 -15.12 -33.66 11.96
N ASN A 227 -14.72 -32.60 11.24
CA ASN A 227 -15.54 -31.40 11.07
C ASN A 227 -16.39 -31.42 9.79
N ASN A 228 -16.33 -32.47 8.99
CA ASN A 228 -16.96 -32.58 7.67
C ASN A 228 -16.52 -31.45 6.72
N PHE A 229 -15.28 -31.07 6.78
CA PHE A 229 -14.67 -30.01 5.95
C PHE A 229 -13.91 -30.63 4.76
N THR A 230 -14.01 -29.98 3.60
CA THR A 230 -13.04 -30.08 2.52
C THR A 230 -11.86 -29.14 2.83
N ASP A 231 -10.82 -29.22 2.01
CA ASP A 231 -9.71 -28.24 2.05
C ASP A 231 -10.19 -26.80 1.75
N HIS A 232 -11.16 -26.63 0.85
CA HIS A 232 -11.81 -25.36 0.58
C HIS A 232 -12.64 -24.83 1.78
N ASP A 233 -13.36 -25.71 2.48
CA ASP A 233 -14.08 -25.34 3.71
C ASP A 233 -13.11 -24.96 4.82
N THR A 234 -11.94 -25.62 4.88
CA THR A 234 -10.86 -25.31 5.82
C THR A 234 -10.30 -23.91 5.57
N TYR A 235 -10.05 -23.56 4.31
CA TYR A 235 -9.62 -22.20 3.94
C TYR A 235 -10.68 -21.17 4.31
N LYS A 236 -11.94 -21.43 4.02
CA LYS A 236 -13.06 -20.55 4.41
C LYS A 236 -13.16 -20.39 5.93
N TYR A 237 -12.99 -21.48 6.68
CA TYR A 237 -12.95 -21.45 8.14
C TYR A 237 -11.82 -20.57 8.66
N PHE A 238 -10.63 -20.71 8.07
CA PHE A 238 -9.45 -19.92 8.44
C PHE A 238 -9.72 -18.41 8.25
N VAL A 239 -10.13 -18.01 7.06
CA VAL A 239 -10.44 -16.60 6.72
C VAL A 239 -11.51 -16.04 7.66
N LYS A 240 -12.61 -16.78 7.91
CA LYS A 240 -13.67 -16.32 8.81
C LYS A 240 -13.17 -16.13 10.24
N LYS A 241 -12.37 -17.05 10.76
CA LYS A 241 -11.82 -16.95 12.12
C LYS A 241 -10.85 -15.79 12.29
N VAL A 242 -9.99 -15.55 11.29
CA VAL A 242 -9.12 -14.37 11.26
C VAL A 242 -9.95 -13.08 11.22
N HIS A 243 -10.98 -13.05 10.38
CA HIS A 243 -11.88 -11.89 10.29
C HIS A 243 -12.60 -11.60 11.62
N GLU A 244 -13.00 -12.63 12.35
CA GLU A 244 -13.56 -12.48 13.71
C GLU A 244 -12.55 -11.84 14.66
N PHE A 245 -11.26 -12.22 14.61
CA PHE A 245 -10.22 -11.58 15.41
C PHE A 245 -10.05 -10.11 15.08
N VAL A 246 -10.03 -9.75 13.81
CA VAL A 246 -9.96 -8.35 13.35
C VAL A 246 -11.16 -7.55 13.84
N ASN A 247 -12.37 -8.09 13.70
CA ASN A 247 -13.60 -7.43 14.17
C ASN A 247 -13.61 -7.24 15.70
N GLN A 248 -13.11 -8.22 16.47
CA GLN A 248 -12.96 -8.09 17.93
C GLN A 248 -12.03 -6.94 18.32
N LYS A 249 -11.09 -6.55 17.45
CA LYS A 249 -10.22 -5.37 17.64
C LYS A 249 -10.86 -4.08 17.13
N GLN A 250 -12.12 -4.12 16.69
CA GLN A 250 -12.84 -2.99 16.10
C GLN A 250 -12.12 -2.44 14.85
N ARG A 251 -11.58 -3.36 14.03
CA ARG A 251 -10.95 -3.04 12.75
C ARG A 251 -11.74 -3.70 11.60
N ASN A 252 -11.50 -3.24 10.37
CA ASN A 252 -12.07 -3.83 9.17
C ASN A 252 -10.98 -4.65 8.47
N GLY A 253 -11.26 -5.89 8.11
CA GLY A 253 -10.34 -6.73 7.37
C GLY A 253 -10.35 -6.40 5.88
N ILE A 254 -9.15 -6.19 5.32
CA ILE A 254 -8.92 -6.18 3.87
C ILE A 254 -8.36 -7.55 3.49
N TYR A 255 -8.75 -8.05 2.34
CA TYR A 255 -8.27 -9.33 1.79
C TYR A 255 -8.04 -9.20 0.30
N TRP A 256 -7.10 -9.99 -0.21
CA TRP A 256 -6.87 -10.09 -1.64
C TRP A 256 -8.05 -10.75 -2.38
N GLU A 257 -8.08 -10.58 -3.67
CA GLU A 257 -9.17 -10.94 -4.60
C GLU A 257 -9.60 -12.40 -4.50
N GLU A 258 -8.66 -13.33 -4.21
CA GLU A 258 -8.93 -14.76 -4.11
C GLU A 258 -9.94 -15.11 -3.03
N VAL A 259 -9.95 -14.36 -1.93
CA VAL A 259 -10.92 -14.56 -0.85
C VAL A 259 -12.35 -14.28 -1.37
N TRP A 260 -12.52 -13.25 -2.22
CA TRP A 260 -13.79 -13.03 -2.89
C TRP A 260 -14.11 -14.10 -3.93
N ASN A 261 -13.14 -14.46 -4.77
CA ASN A 261 -13.31 -15.44 -5.84
C ASN A 261 -13.70 -16.82 -5.29
N ASN A 262 -13.23 -17.16 -4.07
CA ASN A 262 -13.54 -18.42 -3.41
C ASN A 262 -14.85 -18.39 -2.62
N PHE A 263 -15.17 -17.28 -1.93
CA PHE A 263 -16.23 -17.28 -0.92
C PHE A 263 -17.36 -16.29 -1.20
N GLY A 264 -17.16 -15.30 -2.06
CA GLY A 264 -18.19 -14.37 -2.50
C GLY A 264 -18.99 -13.76 -1.35
N THR A 265 -20.32 -13.88 -1.44
CA THR A 265 -21.27 -13.31 -0.47
C THR A 265 -21.35 -14.06 0.88
N ASP A 266 -20.59 -15.13 1.06
CA ASP A 266 -20.45 -15.80 2.35
C ASP A 266 -19.52 -15.07 3.32
N LEU A 267 -18.81 -14.05 2.82
CA LEU A 267 -17.97 -13.16 3.63
C LEU A 267 -18.81 -12.20 4.46
N ASP A 268 -18.23 -11.73 5.56
CA ASP A 268 -18.84 -10.66 6.37
C ASP A 268 -18.94 -9.35 5.56
N ARG A 269 -20.01 -8.58 5.80
CA ARG A 269 -20.26 -7.32 5.08
C ARG A 269 -19.25 -6.21 5.37
N SER A 270 -18.52 -6.30 6.47
CA SER A 270 -17.42 -5.37 6.79
C SER A 270 -16.17 -5.62 5.96
N THR A 271 -16.03 -6.78 5.32
CA THR A 271 -14.87 -7.15 4.49
C THR A 271 -14.67 -6.15 3.36
N VAL A 272 -13.40 -5.80 3.14
CA VAL A 272 -12.94 -5.02 1.98
C VAL A 272 -12.12 -5.96 1.11
N ILE A 273 -12.32 -5.89 -0.20
CA ILE A 273 -11.56 -6.70 -1.15
C ILE A 273 -10.57 -5.81 -1.89
N GLN A 274 -9.31 -6.20 -1.87
CA GLN A 274 -8.28 -5.60 -2.72
C GLN A 274 -8.14 -6.47 -3.97
N THR A 275 -8.46 -5.89 -5.12
CA THR A 275 -8.46 -6.62 -6.39
C THR A 275 -7.15 -6.38 -7.13
N TRP A 276 -6.63 -7.45 -7.76
CA TRP A 276 -5.37 -7.39 -8.51
C TRP A 276 -5.37 -8.20 -9.79
N LEU A 277 -6.27 -9.18 -9.92
CA LEU A 277 -6.30 -10.09 -11.08
C LEU A 277 -7.23 -9.60 -12.18
N SER A 278 -8.36 -8.94 -11.85
CA SER A 278 -9.43 -8.77 -12.82
C SER A 278 -10.42 -7.64 -12.51
N LYS A 279 -10.62 -6.73 -13.48
CA LYS A 279 -11.72 -5.73 -13.43
C LYS A 279 -13.11 -6.39 -13.35
N LYS A 280 -13.26 -7.65 -13.79
CA LYS A 280 -14.50 -8.41 -13.64
C LYS A 280 -14.80 -8.71 -12.18
N THR A 281 -13.79 -9.04 -11.38
CA THR A 281 -13.95 -9.25 -9.95
C THR A 281 -14.33 -7.95 -9.25
N MET A 282 -13.70 -6.81 -9.57
CA MET A 282 -14.10 -5.50 -9.04
C MET A 282 -15.59 -5.25 -9.21
N LYS A 283 -16.10 -5.46 -10.43
CA LYS A 283 -17.52 -5.32 -10.74
C LYS A 283 -18.38 -6.25 -9.88
N SER A 284 -17.99 -7.51 -9.75
CA SER A 284 -18.71 -8.49 -8.93
C SER A 284 -18.75 -8.08 -7.46
N VAL A 285 -17.65 -7.60 -6.89
CA VAL A 285 -17.55 -7.14 -5.51
C VAL A 285 -18.55 -6.01 -5.23
N VAL A 286 -18.50 -4.93 -6.03
CA VAL A 286 -19.36 -3.75 -5.79
C VAL A 286 -20.83 -4.03 -6.08
N GLN A 287 -21.16 -4.85 -7.08
CA GLN A 287 -22.54 -5.27 -7.38
C GLN A 287 -23.17 -6.08 -6.23
N ASN A 288 -22.37 -6.73 -5.42
CA ASN A 288 -22.82 -7.42 -4.23
C ASN A 288 -22.73 -6.55 -2.96
N GLY A 289 -22.41 -5.25 -3.06
CA GLY A 289 -22.45 -4.29 -1.97
C GLY A 289 -21.22 -4.34 -1.05
N TYR A 290 -20.09 -4.90 -1.51
CA TYR A 290 -18.83 -4.89 -0.77
C TYR A 290 -17.93 -3.75 -1.25
N ARG A 291 -17.08 -3.27 -0.34
CA ARG A 291 -16.09 -2.22 -0.64
C ARG A 291 -14.88 -2.82 -1.35
N VAL A 292 -14.26 -2.03 -2.22
CA VAL A 292 -13.10 -2.46 -2.99
C VAL A 292 -11.96 -1.43 -2.94
N ILE A 293 -10.73 -1.92 -2.90
CA ILE A 293 -9.49 -1.21 -3.20
C ILE A 293 -8.95 -1.78 -4.51
N ILE A 294 -8.49 -0.93 -5.41
CA ILE A 294 -8.04 -1.31 -6.75
C ILE A 294 -6.53 -1.38 -6.79
N SER A 295 -5.99 -2.52 -7.22
CA SER A 295 -4.56 -2.73 -7.52
C SER A 295 -4.42 -3.51 -8.81
N ASP A 296 -4.94 -2.94 -9.92
CA ASP A 296 -4.82 -3.57 -11.24
C ASP A 296 -3.36 -3.91 -11.57
N PRO A 297 -3.08 -4.97 -12.34
CA PRO A 297 -1.71 -5.38 -12.68
C PRO A 297 -0.88 -4.25 -13.33
N VAL A 298 -1.52 -3.28 -13.97
CA VAL A 298 -0.84 -2.12 -14.56
C VAL A 298 -0.18 -1.22 -13.51
N VAL A 299 -0.64 -1.25 -12.26
CA VAL A 299 -0.08 -0.48 -11.14
C VAL A 299 0.88 -1.29 -10.26
N TYR A 300 1.29 -2.49 -10.70
CA TYR A 300 2.36 -3.26 -10.09
C TYR A 300 3.71 -2.68 -10.52
N LEU A 301 4.37 -2.00 -9.58
CA LEU A 301 5.57 -1.21 -9.85
C LEU A 301 6.84 -2.07 -10.07
N ASP A 302 6.84 -3.29 -9.56
CA ASP A 302 7.86 -4.32 -9.83
C ASP A 302 7.81 -4.82 -11.28
N HIS A 303 6.68 -4.66 -11.98
CA HIS A 303 6.55 -4.92 -13.41
C HIS A 303 7.22 -3.79 -14.21
N LEU A 304 8.49 -3.96 -14.56
CA LEU A 304 9.31 -2.92 -15.19
C LEU A 304 8.94 -2.61 -16.66
N ASP A 305 8.13 -3.43 -17.30
CA ASP A 305 7.57 -3.20 -18.64
C ASP A 305 6.40 -2.20 -18.64
N GLN A 306 5.78 -1.93 -17.48
CA GLN A 306 4.74 -0.93 -17.34
C GLN A 306 5.34 0.48 -17.31
N THR A 307 4.86 1.36 -18.18
CA THR A 307 5.33 2.75 -18.23
C THR A 307 4.45 3.66 -17.37
N TRP A 308 4.96 4.85 -17.01
CA TRP A 308 4.12 5.87 -16.33
C TRP A 308 2.86 6.23 -17.15
N ALA A 309 2.95 6.17 -18.48
CA ALA A 309 1.84 6.46 -19.37
C ALA A 309 0.75 5.37 -19.31
N ASP A 310 1.11 4.12 -19.07
CA ASP A 310 0.17 3.03 -18.90
C ASP A 310 -0.60 3.19 -17.59
N LEU A 311 0.09 3.48 -16.48
CA LEU A 311 -0.56 3.80 -15.20
C LEU A 311 -1.47 5.03 -15.30
N TYR A 312 -1.06 6.04 -16.08
CA TYR A 312 -1.85 7.27 -16.27
C TYR A 312 -3.12 7.06 -17.07
N LYS A 313 -3.12 6.11 -18.03
CA LYS A 313 -4.31 5.77 -18.84
C LYS A 313 -5.31 4.93 -18.08
N ASP A 314 -4.88 4.18 -17.09
CA ASP A 314 -5.78 3.29 -16.37
C ASP A 314 -6.89 4.08 -15.67
N GLU A 315 -8.14 3.69 -15.92
CA GLU A 315 -9.31 4.36 -15.35
C GLU A 315 -9.93 3.51 -14.25
N PRO A 316 -9.86 3.97 -12.99
CA PRO A 316 -10.39 3.20 -11.85
C PRO A 316 -11.86 2.84 -11.97
N PHE A 317 -12.68 3.64 -12.64
CA PHE A 317 -14.12 3.37 -12.84
C PHE A 317 -14.46 2.79 -14.22
N GLU A 318 -13.49 2.25 -14.97
CA GLU A 318 -13.77 1.67 -16.29
C GLU A 318 -14.81 0.54 -16.24
N PHE A 319 -14.88 -0.17 -15.11
CA PHE A 319 -15.78 -1.33 -14.94
C PHE A 319 -17.23 -0.96 -14.59
N THR A 320 -17.52 0.29 -14.17
CA THR A 320 -18.87 0.73 -13.80
C THR A 320 -19.08 2.23 -13.93
N ASP A 321 -20.27 2.62 -14.46
CA ASP A 321 -20.77 4.00 -14.45
C ASP A 321 -21.93 4.19 -13.44
N VAL A 322 -22.21 3.20 -12.60
CA VAL A 322 -23.28 3.24 -11.59
C VAL A 322 -22.78 3.95 -10.33
N PRO A 323 -23.38 5.09 -9.93
CA PRO A 323 -22.87 5.88 -8.80
C PRO A 323 -22.83 5.13 -7.46
N GLU A 324 -23.80 4.25 -7.22
CA GLU A 324 -23.88 3.44 -6.00
C GLU A 324 -22.73 2.41 -5.93
N GLU A 325 -22.34 1.84 -7.08
CA GLU A 325 -21.19 0.95 -7.19
C GLU A 325 -19.87 1.74 -7.03
N GLN A 326 -19.77 2.92 -7.67
CA GLN A 326 -18.60 3.80 -7.53
C GLN A 326 -18.38 4.25 -6.07
N ALA A 327 -19.46 4.44 -5.30
CA ALA A 327 -19.36 4.81 -3.89
C ALA A 327 -18.73 3.73 -3.00
N LEU A 328 -18.68 2.48 -3.45
CA LEU A 328 -18.04 1.36 -2.77
C LEU A 328 -16.54 1.25 -3.08
N VAL A 329 -16.04 1.98 -4.07
CA VAL A 329 -14.62 2.04 -4.39
C VAL A 329 -13.94 3.04 -3.46
N LEU A 330 -13.11 2.53 -2.55
CA LEU A 330 -12.36 3.37 -1.61
C LEU A 330 -11.26 4.17 -2.30
N GLY A 331 -10.64 3.57 -3.31
CA GLY A 331 -9.53 4.10 -4.09
C GLY A 331 -8.64 2.98 -4.60
N GLY A 332 -7.35 3.20 -4.64
CA GLY A 332 -6.40 2.17 -5.10
C GLY A 332 -5.02 2.28 -4.49
N GLU A 333 -4.21 1.28 -4.78
CA GLU A 333 -2.82 1.18 -4.38
C GLU A 333 -1.93 0.75 -5.54
N ALA A 334 -0.80 1.42 -5.68
CA ALA A 334 0.29 0.96 -6.52
C ALA A 334 1.15 -0.01 -5.69
N CYS A 335 1.30 -1.24 -6.17
CA CYS A 335 2.00 -2.28 -5.42
C CYS A 335 3.49 -2.30 -5.79
N MET A 336 4.35 -2.22 -4.76
CA MET A 336 5.79 -2.36 -4.89
C MET A 336 6.23 -3.64 -4.19
N TRP A 337 6.09 -4.76 -4.89
CA TRP A 337 6.58 -6.05 -4.45
C TRP A 337 8.10 -6.12 -4.56
N ALA A 338 8.73 -6.83 -3.65
CA ALA A 338 10.18 -6.78 -3.47
C ALA A 338 10.91 -8.07 -3.80
N GLU A 339 10.32 -8.97 -4.61
CA GLU A 339 11.02 -10.21 -5.02
C GLU A 339 12.32 -9.91 -5.78
N THR A 340 12.34 -8.85 -6.55
CA THR A 340 13.50 -8.45 -7.39
C THR A 340 13.96 -7.02 -7.13
N VAL A 341 13.44 -6.37 -6.10
CA VAL A 341 13.72 -4.97 -5.75
C VAL A 341 14.25 -4.88 -4.33
N ASP A 342 15.33 -4.15 -4.14
CA ASP A 342 15.90 -3.83 -2.83
C ASP A 342 16.16 -2.32 -2.67
N VAL A 343 16.83 -1.93 -1.60
CA VAL A 343 17.17 -0.53 -1.32
C VAL A 343 17.93 0.17 -2.46
N SER A 344 18.62 -0.58 -3.33
CA SER A 344 19.45 -0.01 -4.41
C SER A 344 18.63 0.56 -5.56
N ASP A 345 17.42 0.02 -5.81
CA ASP A 345 16.58 0.39 -6.94
C ASP A 345 15.12 0.72 -6.58
N LEU A 346 14.70 0.55 -5.31
CA LEU A 346 13.35 0.85 -4.82
C LEU A 346 12.81 2.18 -5.36
N TYR A 347 13.55 3.28 -5.19
CA TYR A 347 13.03 4.59 -5.56
C TYR A 347 12.93 4.79 -7.06
N ASN A 348 13.88 4.27 -7.84
CA ASN A 348 13.83 4.32 -9.29
C ASN A 348 12.70 3.43 -9.85
N THR A 349 12.36 2.37 -9.15
CA THR A 349 11.25 1.48 -9.50
C THR A 349 9.90 2.12 -9.19
N VAL A 350 9.77 2.77 -8.04
CA VAL A 350 8.54 3.47 -7.65
C VAL A 350 8.35 4.75 -8.48
N TRP A 351 9.39 5.59 -8.60
CA TRP A 351 9.26 6.92 -9.17
C TRP A 351 9.87 7.05 -10.58
N PRO A 352 9.23 7.79 -11.50
CA PRO A 352 8.06 8.66 -11.31
C PRO A 352 6.71 7.94 -11.53
N ARG A 353 6.67 6.62 -11.81
CA ARG A 353 5.45 5.89 -12.18
C ARG A 353 4.32 6.04 -11.15
N ALA A 354 4.63 5.94 -9.87
CA ALA A 354 3.65 6.18 -8.81
C ALA A 354 3.11 7.61 -8.80
N GLY A 355 3.82 8.60 -9.37
CA GLY A 355 3.31 9.96 -9.58
C GLY A 355 2.17 10.02 -10.59
N ALA A 356 2.25 9.21 -11.67
CA ALA A 356 1.18 9.08 -12.65
C ALA A 356 -0.06 8.43 -12.03
N PHE A 357 0.12 7.35 -11.27
CA PHE A 357 -0.94 6.74 -10.47
C PHE A 357 -1.59 7.76 -9.52
N ALA A 358 -0.77 8.50 -8.76
CA ALA A 358 -1.25 9.48 -7.80
C ALA A 358 -2.10 10.58 -8.47
N GLU A 359 -1.67 11.12 -9.60
CA GLU A 359 -2.45 12.11 -10.35
C GLU A 359 -3.77 11.51 -10.85
N ARG A 360 -3.77 10.25 -11.30
CA ARG A 360 -4.98 9.56 -11.78
C ARG A 360 -6.04 9.36 -10.69
N TYR A 361 -5.61 9.11 -9.45
CA TYR A 361 -6.48 8.95 -8.29
C TYR A 361 -6.81 10.29 -7.59
N TRP A 362 -6.11 11.36 -7.95
CA TRP A 362 -6.39 12.70 -7.45
C TRP A 362 -7.32 13.49 -8.37
N SER A 363 -7.04 13.49 -9.65
CA SER A 363 -7.66 14.39 -10.64
C SER A 363 -9.01 13.86 -11.16
N PRO A 364 -9.88 14.73 -11.71
CA PRO A 364 -11.09 14.31 -12.39
C PRO A 364 -10.83 13.31 -13.53
N ARG A 365 -11.83 12.49 -13.86
CA ARG A 365 -11.75 11.44 -14.89
C ARG A 365 -11.28 11.96 -16.26
N GLU A 366 -11.65 13.18 -16.58
CA GLU A 366 -11.35 13.83 -17.86
C GLU A 366 -9.89 14.25 -18.00
N VAL A 367 -9.15 14.33 -16.89
CA VAL A 367 -7.71 14.64 -16.88
C VAL A 367 -6.94 13.35 -17.15
N ASN A 368 -6.86 12.95 -18.43
CA ASN A 368 -6.32 11.65 -18.85
C ASN A 368 -5.43 11.73 -20.12
N ASN A 369 -5.08 12.92 -20.56
CA ASN A 369 -4.27 13.10 -21.77
C ASN A 369 -2.78 12.94 -21.44
N VAL A 370 -2.17 11.85 -21.90
CA VAL A 370 -0.77 11.47 -21.65
C VAL A 370 0.21 12.52 -22.20
N ASP A 371 -0.05 13.06 -23.43
CA ASP A 371 0.85 14.04 -24.02
C ASP A 371 0.85 15.35 -23.21
N ALA A 372 -0.33 15.77 -22.74
CA ALA A 372 -0.44 16.92 -21.85
C ALA A 372 0.16 16.67 -20.44
N ALA A 373 0.20 15.41 -19.97
CA ALA A 373 0.80 15.04 -18.70
C ALA A 373 2.33 14.93 -18.77
N HIS A 374 2.90 14.70 -19.96
CA HIS A 374 4.33 14.40 -20.12
C HIS A 374 5.24 15.48 -19.51
N ASP A 375 4.98 16.76 -19.78
CA ASP A 375 5.80 17.85 -19.24
C ASP A 375 5.68 17.92 -17.71
N ARG A 376 4.48 17.69 -17.15
CA ARG A 376 4.28 17.64 -15.69
C ARG A 376 5.05 16.49 -15.06
N MET A 377 5.08 15.33 -15.70
CA MET A 377 5.84 14.17 -15.24
C MET A 377 7.35 14.40 -15.26
N MET A 378 7.86 15.10 -16.29
CA MET A 378 9.28 15.52 -16.32
C MET A 378 9.59 16.50 -15.19
N TYR A 379 8.74 17.48 -14.94
CA TYR A 379 8.92 18.42 -13.82
C TYR A 379 8.85 17.72 -12.47
N PHE A 380 7.89 16.81 -12.29
CA PHE A 380 7.75 16.04 -11.04
C PHE A 380 8.97 15.15 -10.78
N ARG A 381 9.47 14.46 -11.82
CA ARG A 381 10.73 13.72 -11.72
C ARG A 381 11.90 14.63 -11.29
N CYS A 382 12.02 15.80 -11.91
CA CYS A 382 13.04 16.78 -11.55
C CYS A 382 12.93 17.19 -10.07
N LEU A 383 11.72 17.49 -9.61
CA LEU A 383 11.43 17.83 -8.21
C LEU A 383 11.88 16.72 -7.25
N LEU A 384 11.54 15.46 -7.55
CA LEU A 384 11.95 14.30 -6.74
C LEU A 384 13.47 14.23 -6.62
N ASN A 385 14.20 14.31 -7.75
CA ASN A 385 15.67 14.29 -7.75
C ASN A 385 16.27 15.46 -6.96
N GLN A 386 15.73 16.67 -7.10
CA GLN A 386 16.16 17.85 -6.33
C GLN A 386 15.92 17.68 -4.82
N ARG A 387 14.86 16.97 -4.43
CA ARG A 387 14.54 16.64 -3.03
C ARG A 387 15.27 15.38 -2.53
N GLY A 388 16.21 14.85 -3.31
CA GLY A 388 17.03 13.70 -2.93
C GLY A 388 16.35 12.34 -3.04
N VAL A 389 15.26 12.25 -3.81
CA VAL A 389 14.57 11.00 -4.14
C VAL A 389 14.93 10.59 -5.56
N PRO A 390 15.71 9.52 -5.77
CA PRO A 390 16.02 9.02 -7.09
C PRO A 390 14.75 8.67 -7.86
N ALA A 391 14.63 9.16 -9.10
CA ALA A 391 13.49 8.87 -9.96
C ALA A 391 13.94 8.54 -11.37
N ALA A 392 13.45 7.42 -11.91
CA ALA A 392 13.81 6.93 -13.23
C ALA A 392 13.44 7.91 -14.35
N PRO A 393 14.12 7.87 -15.50
CA PRO A 393 13.77 8.67 -16.66
C PRO A 393 12.35 8.43 -17.16
N THR A 394 11.65 9.51 -17.53
CA THR A 394 10.29 9.43 -18.09
C THR A 394 10.28 9.07 -19.58
N ASN A 395 11.44 9.13 -20.25
CA ASN A 395 11.53 9.06 -21.71
C ASN A 395 12.74 8.23 -22.16
N ASN A 396 12.67 6.93 -21.90
CA ASN A 396 13.79 6.01 -22.15
C ASN A 396 14.27 5.97 -23.60
N ALA A 397 13.37 6.15 -24.59
CA ALA A 397 13.68 6.03 -25.99
C ALA A 397 14.31 7.32 -26.61
N LYS A 398 14.18 8.46 -25.94
CA LYS A 398 14.60 9.78 -26.46
C LYS A 398 15.76 10.41 -25.70
N GLY A 399 16.37 9.67 -24.80
CA GLY A 399 17.49 10.15 -24.01
C GLY A 399 17.08 11.07 -22.86
N ARG A 400 17.48 12.32 -22.86
CA ARG A 400 17.28 13.23 -21.74
C ARG A 400 15.80 13.37 -21.33
N SER A 401 15.49 13.10 -20.07
CA SER A 401 14.15 13.22 -19.46
C SER A 401 14.09 14.43 -18.51
N ALA A 402 14.32 15.60 -19.03
CA ALA A 402 14.26 16.86 -18.28
C ALA A 402 13.56 17.93 -19.11
N PRO A 403 12.88 18.90 -18.47
CA PRO A 403 12.29 20.04 -19.15
C PRO A 403 13.34 20.79 -19.98
N PRO A 404 12.97 21.33 -21.16
CA PRO A 404 13.93 21.94 -22.08
C PRO A 404 14.52 23.28 -21.60
N ASN A 405 13.87 23.94 -20.64
CA ASN A 405 14.24 25.27 -20.19
C ASN A 405 15.49 25.26 -19.30
N PRO A 406 16.43 26.20 -19.48
CA PRO A 406 17.58 26.34 -18.58
C PRO A 406 17.17 26.52 -17.12
N GLY A 407 17.84 25.84 -16.20
CA GLY A 407 17.61 25.97 -14.77
C GLY A 407 16.41 25.24 -14.22
N SER A 408 15.61 24.57 -15.05
CA SER A 408 14.42 23.86 -14.59
C SER A 408 14.72 22.50 -13.93
N CYS A 409 15.83 21.86 -14.30
CA CYS A 409 16.30 20.62 -13.68
C CYS A 409 17.79 20.41 -13.92
N TYR A 410 18.57 20.42 -12.85
CA TYR A 410 20.04 20.25 -12.92
C TYR A 410 20.50 18.84 -12.57
N ALA A 411 19.65 18.02 -11.94
CA ALA A 411 19.97 16.68 -11.48
C ALA A 411 19.72 15.61 -12.58
N GLN A 412 20.29 15.82 -13.77
CA GLN A 412 20.10 14.90 -14.91
C GLN A 412 21.44 14.34 -15.38
#